data_ba2d3a11b61061820b8f11261e7a9226
#
_entry.id   ba2d3a11b61061820b8f11261e7a9226
#
_cell.length_a   1.000
_cell.length_b   1.000
_cell.length_c   1.000
_cell.angle_alpha   90.00
_cell.angle_beta   90.00
_cell.angle_gamma   90.00
#
_symmetry.space_group_name_H-M   'P 1'
#
loop_
_entity.id
_entity.type
_entity.pdbx_description
1 polymer ?
#
loop_
_entity_poly.entity_id
_entity_poly.type
_entity_poly.pdbx_seq_one_letter_code
_entity_poly.pdbx_strand_id
1 'polypeptide(L)'
;MKAKILKNKFFFAMVGVFALCAVGAFALASFVKIGDAPKDNQPAETADIVENTESTEATDDAELTDLAQDEEEPAPITEPDEPAPEDLYPNKPKYYVKVNRLLNVVMVYTLDRNGEYTKLAKTFVSSNGKPGSETIVGTFTVTDRYEALYLVGNVWGQYAVRINGPYFFHSVPYFSKGNPNWDDLEYLEYNKLGEGASAGCVRMAAVDAKWIYDNIPYGTTVEIYDAETLPEGVVKPTPIKIDVNSPNRGWDPTDPNPANPWN
;
A
#
# COMPACT_ATOMS: atom_id res chain seq x y z
N MET A 1 -4.22 28.34 66.06
CA MET A 1 -4.01 26.91 65.73
C MET A 1 -3.19 26.78 64.44
N LYS A 2 -1.93 26.33 64.55
CA LYS A 2 -0.99 26.25 63.41
C LYS A 2 -1.00 24.84 62.87
N ALA A 3 -1.40 24.62 61.60
CA ALA A 3 -1.31 23.35 60.94
C ALA A 3 0.08 23.16 60.33
N LYS A 4 0.76 22.07 60.68
CA LYS A 4 2.06 21.67 60.18
C LYS A 4 1.91 20.99 58.81
N ILE A 5 2.61 21.51 57.82
CA ILE A 5 2.80 20.86 56.49
C ILE A 5 3.93 19.86 56.61
N LEU A 6 3.64 18.59 56.37
CA LEU A 6 4.61 17.48 56.33
C LEU A 6 5.15 17.35 54.90
N LYS A 7 6.42 17.64 54.70
CA LYS A 7 7.12 17.40 53.41
C LYS A 7 7.66 15.98 53.38
N ASN A 8 7.07 15.12 52.57
CA ASN A 8 7.65 13.81 52.22
C ASN A 8 8.64 13.95 51.07
N LYS A 9 9.91 13.77 51.37
CA LYS A 9 10.97 13.59 50.40
C LYS A 9 11.13 12.10 50.12
N PHE A 10 10.73 11.65 48.89
CA PHE A 10 11.12 10.34 48.41
C PHE A 10 12.47 10.44 47.72
N PHE A 11 13.44 9.75 48.31
CA PHE A 11 14.79 9.52 47.81
C PHE A 11 14.72 8.28 46.91
N PHE A 12 14.96 8.40 45.61
CA PHE A 12 15.19 7.24 44.73
C PHE A 12 16.69 7.01 44.64
N ALA A 13 17.10 5.88 45.21
CA ALA A 13 18.45 5.32 45.06
C ALA A 13 18.55 4.61 43.70
N MET A 14 19.44 5.10 42.87
CA MET A 14 19.82 4.50 41.59
C MET A 14 20.91 3.46 41.86
N VAL A 15 20.58 2.16 41.73
CA VAL A 15 21.56 1.06 41.77
C VAL A 15 21.92 0.74 40.30
N GLY A 16 23.12 1.13 39.91
CA GLY A 16 23.71 0.72 38.64
C GLY A 16 24.31 -0.68 38.76
N VAL A 17 23.89 -1.54 37.84
CA VAL A 17 24.56 -2.83 37.60
C VAL A 17 25.27 -2.73 36.25
N PHE A 18 26.60 -2.59 36.32
CA PHE A 18 27.48 -2.82 35.17
C PHE A 18 27.72 -4.32 35.04
N ALA A 19 27.25 -4.92 33.95
CA ALA A 19 27.69 -6.25 33.53
C ALA A 19 28.59 -6.09 32.30
N LEU A 20 29.89 -6.25 32.53
CA LEU A 20 30.88 -6.54 31.50
C LEU A 20 30.59 -7.96 30.95
N CYS A 21 30.40 -8.12 29.66
CA CYS A 21 30.58 -9.36 28.95
C CYS A 21 31.62 -9.22 27.87
N ALA A 22 32.63 -10.05 27.99
CA ALA A 22 33.86 -10.09 27.24
C ALA A 22 33.65 -10.58 25.79
N VAL A 23 34.54 -10.04 24.95
CA VAL A 23 34.81 -10.39 23.57
C VAL A 23 35.19 -11.87 23.43
N GLY A 24 34.53 -12.59 22.56
CA GLY A 24 34.91 -13.91 22.04
C GLY A 24 34.86 -13.91 20.53
N ALA A 25 35.99 -13.60 19.92
CA ALA A 25 36.20 -13.78 18.48
C ALA A 25 36.38 -15.29 18.17
N PHE A 26 35.54 -15.84 17.30
CA PHE A 26 35.85 -17.07 16.58
C PHE A 26 35.67 -16.81 15.07
N ALA A 27 36.83 -16.69 14.45
CA ALA A 27 36.95 -16.78 13.00
C ALA A 27 36.91 -18.26 12.60
N LEU A 28 35.98 -18.64 11.76
CA LEU A 28 36.03 -19.88 10.99
C LEU A 28 35.87 -19.53 9.50
N ALA A 29 37.00 -19.44 8.86
CA ALA A 29 37.08 -19.42 7.40
C ALA A 29 36.74 -20.82 6.88
N SER A 30 35.69 -20.90 6.04
CA SER A 30 35.44 -22.06 5.22
C SER A 30 35.55 -21.64 3.75
N PHE A 31 36.66 -22.05 3.16
CA PHE A 31 36.89 -22.06 1.71
C PHE A 31 35.89 -23.00 1.06
N VAL A 32 35.10 -22.52 0.12
CA VAL A 32 34.43 -23.36 -0.86
C VAL A 32 34.91 -22.99 -2.25
N LYS A 33 35.43 -24.01 -2.92
CA LYS A 33 35.99 -24.03 -4.24
C LYS A 33 35.07 -23.49 -5.33
N ILE A 34 35.65 -22.66 -6.19
CA ILE A 34 35.20 -22.33 -7.54
C ILE A 34 35.21 -23.59 -8.38
N GLY A 35 34.06 -23.98 -8.91
CA GLY A 35 33.90 -25.00 -9.92
C GLY A 35 33.49 -24.39 -11.25
N ASP A 36 34.22 -24.72 -12.28
CA ASP A 36 34.18 -24.18 -13.64
C ASP A 36 32.83 -24.34 -14.33
N ALA A 37 32.54 -23.34 -15.21
CA ALA A 37 31.50 -23.35 -16.22
C ALA A 37 31.84 -24.30 -17.36
N PRO A 38 30.86 -24.91 -18.04
CA PRO A 38 31.05 -25.29 -19.42
C PRO A 38 30.42 -24.29 -20.40
N LYS A 39 31.21 -23.92 -21.36
CA LYS A 39 30.86 -23.24 -22.60
C LYS A 39 30.25 -24.24 -23.61
N ASP A 40 29.51 -23.61 -24.50
CA ASP A 40 29.29 -23.99 -25.91
C ASP A 40 28.07 -24.85 -26.23
N ASN A 41 27.14 -24.31 -27.00
CA ASN A 41 27.09 -24.44 -28.46
C ASN A 41 25.76 -23.89 -29.01
N GLN A 42 25.89 -22.86 -29.85
CA GLN A 42 24.97 -22.65 -30.96
C GLN A 42 25.39 -23.55 -32.13
N PRO A 43 24.52 -23.93 -33.07
CA PRO A 43 24.20 -23.03 -34.16
C PRO A 43 22.75 -23.08 -34.71
N ALA A 44 22.50 -22.06 -35.50
CA ALA A 44 21.37 -21.75 -36.35
C ALA A 44 21.06 -22.81 -37.44
N GLU A 45 19.80 -22.77 -37.90
CA GLU A 45 19.38 -22.99 -39.30
C GLU A 45 17.91 -22.51 -39.39
N THR A 46 17.65 -21.54 -40.09
CA THR A 46 17.23 -21.07 -41.42
C THR A 46 16.24 -21.96 -42.16
N ALA A 47 15.33 -21.25 -42.85
CA ALA A 47 14.44 -21.58 -43.96
C ALA A 47 13.03 -22.02 -43.56
N ASP A 48 11.92 -21.66 -44.21
CA ASP A 48 11.79 -21.04 -45.53
C ASP A 48 10.43 -20.33 -45.68
N ILE A 49 10.46 -19.37 -46.54
CA ILE A 49 9.36 -18.60 -47.13
C ILE A 49 8.52 -19.51 -48.02
N VAL A 50 7.20 -19.47 -47.92
CA VAL A 50 6.32 -19.80 -49.07
C VAL A 50 5.30 -18.69 -49.23
N GLU A 51 5.57 -17.88 -50.20
CA GLU A 51 4.68 -17.00 -50.95
C GLU A 51 3.72 -17.83 -51.78
N ASN A 52 2.43 -17.53 -51.78
CA ASN A 52 1.63 -17.86 -52.94
C ASN A 52 0.55 -16.80 -53.17
N THR A 53 0.69 -16.23 -54.34
CA THR A 53 -0.04 -15.22 -55.02
C THR A 53 -1.27 -15.76 -55.74
N GLU A 54 -2.22 -14.80 -55.99
CA GLU A 54 -3.11 -14.67 -57.16
C GLU A 54 -4.28 -15.66 -57.30
N SER A 55 -5.45 -15.31 -57.73
CA SER A 55 -5.90 -14.26 -58.70
C SER A 55 -7.44 -14.16 -58.75
N THR A 56 -7.97 -12.96 -59.04
CA THR A 56 -8.96 -12.57 -60.06
C THR A 56 -10.19 -13.48 -60.32
N GLU A 57 -11.37 -12.98 -60.49
CA GLU A 57 -12.09 -12.02 -61.31
C GLU A 57 -13.59 -12.05 -60.92
N ALA A 58 -14.24 -10.95 -60.74
CA ALA A 58 -15.13 -10.13 -61.56
C ALA A 58 -16.46 -10.76 -62.03
N THR A 59 -17.47 -9.88 -61.92
CA THR A 59 -18.81 -9.80 -62.55
C THR A 59 -19.94 -10.44 -61.73
N ASP A 60 -21.07 -9.79 -61.43
CA ASP A 60 -21.94 -9.05 -62.33
C ASP A 60 -23.01 -8.25 -61.56
N ASP A 61 -23.53 -7.22 -62.17
CA ASP A 61 -24.60 -6.34 -61.78
C ASP A 61 -25.90 -7.04 -61.37
N ALA A 62 -26.50 -6.55 -60.27
CA ALA A 62 -27.97 -6.53 -60.16
C ALA A 62 -28.36 -5.33 -59.25
N GLU A 63 -28.84 -4.31 -59.90
CA GLU A 63 -29.59 -3.19 -59.35
C GLU A 63 -30.89 -3.69 -58.69
N LEU A 64 -30.96 -3.52 -57.32
CA LEU A 64 -32.24 -3.62 -56.62
C LEU A 64 -32.32 -2.39 -55.72
N THR A 65 -33.14 -1.45 -56.16
CA THR A 65 -33.64 -0.34 -55.36
C THR A 65 -34.40 -0.91 -54.16
N ASP A 66 -33.83 -0.71 -52.99
CA ASP A 66 -34.52 -0.98 -51.74
C ASP A 66 -34.83 0.32 -51.01
N LEU A 67 -36.08 0.40 -50.66
CA LEU A 67 -36.69 1.51 -49.94
C LEU A 67 -36.09 1.52 -48.53
N ALA A 68 -35.26 2.50 -48.22
CA ALA A 68 -34.85 2.80 -46.87
C ALA A 68 -36.07 3.14 -46.02
N GLN A 69 -36.54 2.21 -45.22
CA GLN A 69 -37.36 2.53 -44.07
C GLN A 69 -36.39 3.00 -42.97
N ASP A 70 -36.44 4.31 -42.68
CA ASP A 70 -35.87 4.89 -41.47
C ASP A 70 -36.62 4.27 -40.28
N GLU A 71 -36.10 3.17 -39.76
CA GLU A 71 -36.41 2.74 -38.40
C GLU A 71 -35.59 3.61 -37.47
N GLU A 72 -36.21 4.67 -36.92
CA GLU A 72 -35.67 5.38 -35.75
C GLU A 72 -35.40 4.37 -34.65
N GLU A 73 -34.13 4.11 -34.41
CA GLU A 73 -33.69 3.34 -33.26
C GLU A 73 -34.21 4.05 -32.00
N PRO A 74 -35.01 3.37 -31.12
CA PRO A 74 -35.56 4.03 -29.94
C PRO A 74 -34.41 4.54 -29.10
N ALA A 75 -34.40 5.82 -28.76
CA ALA A 75 -33.41 6.43 -27.88
C ALA A 75 -33.27 5.55 -26.62
N PRO A 76 -32.03 5.31 -26.13
CA PRO A 76 -31.80 4.48 -24.95
C PRO A 76 -32.65 5.03 -23.80
N ILE A 77 -33.54 4.18 -23.29
CA ILE A 77 -34.32 4.48 -22.10
C ILE A 77 -33.30 4.63 -20.97
N THR A 78 -32.94 5.87 -20.62
CA THR A 78 -32.17 6.12 -19.39
C THR A 78 -33.09 5.74 -18.23
N GLU A 79 -32.79 4.60 -17.60
CA GLU A 79 -33.41 4.28 -16.32
C GLU A 79 -33.13 5.45 -15.36
N PRO A 80 -34.12 5.85 -14.53
CA PRO A 80 -33.92 6.90 -13.56
C PRO A 80 -32.69 6.54 -12.70
N ASP A 81 -31.76 7.47 -12.54
CA ASP A 81 -30.56 7.29 -11.72
C ASP A 81 -30.97 6.81 -10.32
N GLU A 82 -30.81 5.51 -10.08
CA GLU A 82 -31.04 4.96 -8.77
C GLU A 82 -30.03 5.60 -7.78
N PRO A 83 -30.50 6.03 -6.59
CA PRO A 83 -29.63 6.68 -5.62
C PRO A 83 -28.43 5.77 -5.26
N ALA A 84 -27.25 6.36 -5.13
CA ALA A 84 -26.08 5.65 -4.69
C ALA A 84 -26.29 5.05 -3.28
N PRO A 85 -25.70 3.90 -2.95
CA PRO A 85 -25.90 3.29 -1.62
C PRO A 85 -25.59 4.23 -0.45
N GLU A 86 -24.62 5.12 -0.58
CA GLU A 86 -24.30 6.12 0.44
C GLU A 86 -25.43 7.12 0.68
N ASP A 87 -26.25 7.44 -0.32
CA ASP A 87 -27.41 8.32 -0.19
C ASP A 87 -28.57 7.65 0.55
N LEU A 88 -28.66 6.33 0.49
CA LEU A 88 -29.66 5.55 1.23
C LEU A 88 -29.35 5.47 2.73
N TYR A 89 -28.07 5.61 3.12
CA TYR A 89 -27.59 5.47 4.49
C TYR A 89 -26.77 6.68 4.98
N PRO A 90 -27.35 7.87 5.02
CA PRO A 90 -26.61 9.12 5.28
C PRO A 90 -25.94 9.19 6.67
N ASN A 91 -26.34 8.33 7.60
CA ASN A 91 -25.75 8.23 8.94
C ASN A 91 -24.63 7.19 9.06
N LYS A 92 -24.34 6.41 7.99
CA LYS A 92 -23.22 5.48 7.96
C LYS A 92 -22.01 6.14 7.28
N PRO A 93 -20.79 5.95 7.80
CA PRO A 93 -19.59 6.36 7.07
C PRO A 93 -19.54 5.71 5.66
N LYS A 94 -19.08 6.46 4.67
CA LYS A 94 -18.96 5.97 3.30
C LYS A 94 -18.07 4.72 3.19
N TYR A 95 -17.05 4.62 4.04
CA TYR A 95 -16.05 3.58 4.00
C TYR A 95 -15.96 2.79 5.31
N TYR A 96 -15.52 1.55 5.18
CA TYR A 96 -15.07 0.66 6.25
C TYR A 96 -13.71 0.09 5.84
N VAL A 97 -12.70 0.22 6.71
CA VAL A 97 -11.34 -0.21 6.41
C VAL A 97 -11.05 -1.50 7.18
N LYS A 98 -10.53 -2.50 6.49
CA LYS A 98 -10.01 -3.75 7.08
C LYS A 98 -8.52 -3.88 6.85
N VAL A 99 -7.78 -4.23 7.88
CA VAL A 99 -6.34 -4.50 7.80
C VAL A 99 -6.09 -5.94 8.21
N ASN A 100 -5.70 -6.78 7.26
CA ASN A 100 -5.16 -8.09 7.58
C ASN A 100 -3.65 -7.93 7.85
N ARG A 101 -3.27 -7.98 9.14
CA ARG A 101 -1.90 -7.70 9.53
C ARG A 101 -0.92 -8.83 9.20
N LEU A 102 -1.37 -10.11 9.16
CA LEU A 102 -0.53 -11.24 8.77
C LEU A 102 -0.15 -11.19 7.29
N LEU A 103 -1.10 -10.83 6.45
CA LEU A 103 -0.91 -10.74 5.01
C LEU A 103 -0.42 -9.36 4.53
N ASN A 104 -0.35 -8.36 5.43
CA ASN A 104 0.07 -7.00 5.12
C ASN A 104 -0.76 -6.39 3.98
N VAL A 105 -2.09 -6.43 4.14
CA VAL A 105 -3.06 -5.91 3.17
C VAL A 105 -4.08 -5.03 3.88
N VAL A 106 -4.32 -3.87 3.29
CA VAL A 106 -5.41 -2.95 3.65
C VAL A 106 -6.49 -3.05 2.59
N MET A 107 -7.73 -3.27 3.01
CA MET A 107 -8.91 -3.35 2.16
C MET A 107 -9.89 -2.25 2.58
N VAL A 108 -10.45 -1.55 1.61
CA VAL A 108 -11.46 -0.52 1.83
C VAL A 108 -12.76 -0.98 1.19
N TYR A 109 -13.81 -1.00 1.99
CA TYR A 109 -15.15 -1.38 1.55
C TYR A 109 -16.08 -0.18 1.57
N THR A 110 -17.05 -0.17 0.65
CA THR A 110 -18.19 0.74 0.63
C THR A 110 -19.47 -0.02 0.93
N LEU A 111 -20.53 0.72 1.19
CA LEU A 111 -21.87 0.16 1.38
C LEU A 111 -22.39 -0.50 0.10
N ASP A 112 -23.12 -1.59 0.29
CA ASP A 112 -24.01 -2.14 -0.69
C ASP A 112 -25.44 -1.54 -0.53
N ARG A 113 -26.39 -2.00 -1.35
CA ARG A 113 -27.79 -1.54 -1.30
C ARG A 113 -28.54 -1.94 -0.02
N ASN A 114 -28.00 -2.92 0.74
CA ASN A 114 -28.55 -3.34 2.02
C ASN A 114 -27.95 -2.55 3.20
N GLY A 115 -27.01 -1.65 2.91
CA GLY A 115 -26.28 -0.89 3.91
C GLY A 115 -25.18 -1.68 4.60
N GLU A 116 -24.70 -2.77 4.02
CA GLU A 116 -23.58 -3.57 4.52
C GLU A 116 -22.29 -3.23 3.77
N TYR A 117 -21.14 -3.28 4.45
CA TYR A 117 -19.84 -2.99 3.85
C TYR A 117 -19.27 -4.22 3.15
N THR A 118 -19.85 -4.58 2.02
CA THR A 118 -19.49 -5.78 1.22
C THR A 118 -18.80 -5.45 -0.09
N LYS A 119 -18.91 -4.20 -0.57
CA LYS A 119 -18.39 -3.78 -1.86
C LYS A 119 -16.93 -3.34 -1.73
N LEU A 120 -15.99 -4.15 -2.22
CA LEU A 120 -14.57 -3.81 -2.23
C LEU A 120 -14.31 -2.60 -3.15
N ALA A 121 -13.82 -1.50 -2.57
CA ALA A 121 -13.48 -0.27 -3.29
C ALA A 121 -11.99 -0.19 -3.63
N LYS A 122 -11.12 -0.59 -2.69
CA LYS A 122 -9.65 -0.53 -2.84
C LYS A 122 -8.98 -1.65 -2.07
N THR A 123 -7.81 -2.05 -2.57
CA THR A 123 -6.87 -2.93 -1.88
C THR A 123 -5.49 -2.33 -1.99
N PHE A 124 -4.77 -2.27 -0.87
CA PHE A 124 -3.41 -1.74 -0.80
C PHE A 124 -2.48 -2.75 -0.14
N VAL A 125 -1.24 -2.80 -0.61
CA VAL A 125 -0.18 -3.49 0.12
C VAL A 125 0.32 -2.61 1.25
N SER A 126 0.62 -3.21 2.40
CA SER A 126 1.15 -2.49 3.56
C SER A 126 2.37 -3.18 4.16
N SER A 127 3.03 -2.52 5.11
CA SER A 127 3.93 -3.12 6.08
C SER A 127 3.39 -2.85 7.48
N ASN A 128 2.95 -3.89 8.14
CA ASN A 128 2.48 -3.83 9.51
C ASN A 128 3.63 -4.04 10.51
N GLY A 129 3.31 -4.03 11.80
CA GLY A 129 4.29 -4.23 12.86
C GLY A 129 5.04 -5.55 12.72
N LYS A 130 6.37 -5.47 12.89
CA LYS A 130 7.25 -6.65 12.95
C LYS A 130 7.06 -7.40 14.26
N PRO A 131 7.54 -8.67 14.38
CA PRO A 131 7.53 -9.41 15.62
C PRO A 131 8.14 -8.62 16.79
N GLY A 132 7.42 -8.54 17.91
CA GLY A 132 7.77 -7.76 19.10
C GLY A 132 7.35 -6.28 19.04
N SER A 133 6.74 -5.85 17.94
CA SER A 133 6.17 -4.49 17.74
C SER A 133 4.92 -4.57 16.86
N GLU A 134 4.09 -5.56 17.10
CA GLU A 134 2.93 -5.87 16.28
C GLU A 134 1.94 -4.71 16.22
N THR A 135 1.33 -4.52 15.06
CA THR A 135 0.14 -3.66 14.95
C THR A 135 -0.97 -4.22 15.82
N ILE A 136 -1.67 -3.37 16.56
CA ILE A 136 -2.78 -3.78 17.44
C ILE A 136 -3.90 -4.46 16.65
N VAL A 137 -4.56 -5.43 17.26
CA VAL A 137 -5.78 -6.07 16.73
C VAL A 137 -6.99 -5.45 17.40
N GLY A 138 -8.08 -5.27 16.68
CA GLY A 138 -9.34 -4.75 17.19
C GLY A 138 -10.07 -3.86 16.19
N THR A 139 -11.14 -3.23 16.66
CA THR A 139 -11.95 -2.28 15.91
C THR A 139 -11.75 -0.88 16.47
N PHE A 140 -11.38 0.05 15.64
CA PHE A 140 -11.01 1.41 15.98
C PHE A 140 -11.76 2.41 15.10
N THR A 141 -11.57 3.70 15.39
CA THR A 141 -12.20 4.78 14.63
C THR A 141 -11.17 5.84 14.29
N VAL A 142 -11.10 6.27 13.03
CA VAL A 142 -10.22 7.35 12.58
C VAL A 142 -10.52 8.65 13.29
N THR A 143 -9.48 9.29 13.88
CA THR A 143 -9.63 10.50 14.71
C THR A 143 -8.82 11.70 14.23
N ASP A 144 -7.62 11.53 13.71
CA ASP A 144 -6.73 12.63 13.36
C ASP A 144 -5.97 12.36 12.06
N ARG A 145 -5.51 13.42 11.42
CA ARG A 145 -4.66 13.31 10.24
C ARG A 145 -3.60 14.41 10.21
N TYR A 146 -2.45 14.08 9.64
CA TYR A 146 -1.30 14.96 9.52
C TYR A 146 -0.69 14.80 8.15
N GLU A 147 -0.45 15.88 7.44
CA GLU A 147 0.25 15.85 6.15
C GLU A 147 1.67 15.29 6.29
N ALA A 148 2.35 15.67 7.37
CA ALA A 148 3.66 15.14 7.77
C ALA A 148 3.67 14.88 9.27
N LEU A 149 4.09 13.68 9.68
CA LEU A 149 4.17 13.26 11.07
C LEU A 149 5.59 12.82 11.43
N TYR A 150 6.12 13.36 12.52
CA TYR A 150 7.37 12.88 13.10
C TYR A 150 7.15 11.57 13.84
N LEU A 151 7.93 10.55 13.52
CA LEU A 151 7.75 9.17 13.95
C LEU A 151 8.89 8.71 14.86
N VAL A 152 8.66 7.57 15.55
CA VAL A 152 9.70 6.86 16.28
C VAL A 152 10.85 6.48 15.34
N GLY A 153 12.09 6.68 15.81
CA GLY A 153 13.30 6.45 15.00
C GLY A 153 13.84 7.72 14.33
N ASN A 154 13.30 8.88 14.69
CA ASN A 154 13.72 10.20 14.16
C ASN A 154 13.50 10.32 12.64
N VAL A 155 12.39 9.80 12.17
CA VAL A 155 11.99 9.77 10.77
C VAL A 155 10.61 10.41 10.58
N TRP A 156 10.22 10.68 9.35
CA TRP A 156 8.96 11.33 8.99
C TRP A 156 8.12 10.46 8.10
N GLY A 157 6.80 10.47 8.31
CA GLY A 157 5.82 9.87 7.41
C GLY A 157 4.93 10.93 6.79
N GLN A 158 4.63 10.77 5.49
CA GLN A 158 3.61 11.57 4.81
C GLN A 158 2.22 10.98 5.04
N TYR A 159 1.20 11.83 4.95
CA TYR A 159 -0.21 11.46 4.87
C TYR A 159 -0.65 10.56 6.04
N ALA A 160 -0.27 10.93 7.25
CA ALA A 160 -0.57 10.12 8.42
C ALA A 160 -2.05 10.27 8.84
N VAL A 161 -2.73 9.13 9.02
CA VAL A 161 -4.10 9.04 9.53
C VAL A 161 -4.11 8.17 10.77
N ARG A 162 -4.55 8.72 11.92
CA ARG A 162 -4.56 8.01 13.20
C ARG A 162 -5.64 6.95 13.23
N ILE A 163 -5.23 5.73 13.56
CA ILE A 163 -6.12 4.60 13.82
C ILE A 163 -6.50 4.58 15.31
N ASN A 164 -5.49 4.52 16.17
CA ASN A 164 -5.68 4.56 17.64
C ASN A 164 -4.34 4.84 18.34
N GLY A 165 -4.31 5.72 19.33
CA GLY A 165 -3.10 6.03 20.10
C GLY A 165 -1.88 6.33 19.20
N PRO A 166 -0.79 5.55 19.29
CA PRO A 166 0.40 5.71 18.47
C PRO A 166 0.35 5.01 17.11
N TYR A 167 -0.76 4.38 16.75
CA TYR A 167 -0.91 3.61 15.51
C TYR A 167 -1.54 4.46 14.41
N PHE A 168 -0.88 4.52 13.26
CA PHE A 168 -1.28 5.31 12.10
C PHE A 168 -1.19 4.52 10.80
N PHE A 169 -1.99 4.88 9.81
CA PHE A 169 -1.62 4.73 8.40
C PHE A 169 -0.68 5.87 8.04
N HIS A 170 0.39 5.62 7.28
CA HIS A 170 1.28 6.65 6.74
C HIS A 170 2.16 6.07 5.63
N SER A 171 2.86 6.92 4.88
CA SER A 171 3.84 6.48 3.89
C SER A 171 4.99 5.68 4.54
N VAL A 172 5.77 4.96 3.73
CA VAL A 172 7.10 4.53 4.19
C VAL A 172 7.87 5.77 4.67
N PRO A 173 8.69 5.68 5.75
CA PRO A 173 9.34 6.83 6.31
C PRO A 173 10.44 7.44 5.44
N TYR A 174 10.72 8.71 5.74
CA TYR A 174 11.81 9.51 5.20
C TYR A 174 12.73 9.97 6.33
N PHE A 175 14.02 10.12 6.08
CA PHE A 175 14.98 10.58 7.09
C PHE A 175 14.76 12.04 7.49
N SER A 176 14.25 12.88 6.58
CA SER A 176 13.93 14.29 6.88
C SER A 176 12.49 14.63 6.50
N LYS A 177 11.97 15.73 7.03
CA LYS A 177 10.74 16.33 6.58
C LYS A 177 10.98 16.99 5.23
N GLY A 178 10.23 16.60 4.22
CA GLY A 178 10.33 17.17 2.88
C GLY A 178 10.23 18.69 2.87
N ASN A 179 11.21 19.34 2.21
CA ASN A 179 11.22 20.79 1.99
C ASN A 179 12.20 21.16 0.86
N PRO A 180 11.77 21.41 -0.37
CA PRO A 180 10.37 21.29 -0.83
C PRO A 180 9.93 19.85 -1.17
N ASN A 181 10.86 18.90 -1.30
CA ASN A 181 10.60 17.56 -1.79
C ASN A 181 10.83 16.50 -0.71
N TRP A 182 10.17 15.37 -0.86
CA TRP A 182 10.38 14.15 -0.10
C TRP A 182 11.31 13.22 -0.89
N ASP A 183 12.63 13.46 -0.80
CA ASP A 183 13.67 12.86 -1.65
C ASP A 183 14.75 12.08 -0.87
N ASP A 184 14.51 11.78 0.39
CA ASP A 184 15.38 10.98 1.27
C ASP A 184 14.65 9.79 1.92
N LEU A 185 13.87 9.07 1.10
CA LEU A 185 13.11 7.88 1.48
C LEU A 185 14.01 6.82 2.14
N GLU A 186 13.52 6.18 3.19
CA GLU A 186 14.07 4.92 3.69
C GLU A 186 13.79 3.78 2.69
N TYR A 187 14.44 3.79 1.52
CA TYR A 187 14.16 2.89 0.41
C TYR A 187 14.34 1.40 0.75
N LEU A 188 15.18 1.05 1.71
CA LEU A 188 15.29 -0.32 2.21
C LEU A 188 14.04 -0.74 2.98
N GLU A 189 13.41 0.18 3.70
CA GLU A 189 12.12 -0.05 4.36
C GLU A 189 10.97 -0.08 3.34
N TYR A 190 11.06 0.72 2.27
CA TYR A 190 10.12 0.68 1.15
C TYR A 190 10.11 -0.71 0.48
N ASN A 191 11.27 -1.28 0.28
CA ASN A 191 11.43 -2.60 -0.30
C ASN A 191 10.88 -3.74 0.58
N LYS A 192 10.51 -3.45 1.83
CA LYS A 192 9.79 -4.38 2.72
C LYS A 192 8.27 -4.25 2.65
N LEU A 193 7.72 -3.41 1.78
CA LEU A 193 6.26 -3.39 1.58
C LEU A 193 5.75 -4.80 1.22
N GLY A 194 4.74 -5.24 1.95
CA GLY A 194 4.20 -6.59 1.91
C GLY A 194 4.69 -7.53 3.01
N GLU A 195 5.59 -7.06 3.87
CA GLU A 195 6.15 -7.80 5.00
C GLU A 195 5.91 -7.04 6.31
N GLY A 196 5.93 -7.73 7.45
CA GLY A 196 5.90 -7.11 8.77
C GLY A 196 7.24 -6.44 9.08
N ALA A 197 7.30 -5.09 9.02
CA ALA A 197 8.56 -4.34 9.14
C ALA A 197 8.46 -3.08 10.01
N SER A 198 7.26 -2.59 10.34
CA SER A 198 7.09 -1.34 11.09
C SER A 198 7.28 -1.53 12.60
N ALA A 199 7.27 -0.43 13.34
CA ALA A 199 7.21 -0.41 14.80
C ALA A 199 5.76 -0.40 15.33
N GLY A 200 4.79 -0.86 14.52
CA GLY A 200 3.38 -0.97 14.87
C GLY A 200 2.42 -0.23 13.93
N CYS A 201 2.85 0.82 13.25
CA CYS A 201 2.03 1.53 12.26
C CYS A 201 1.80 0.68 11.00
N VAL A 202 0.82 1.09 10.19
CA VAL A 202 0.50 0.52 8.88
C VAL A 202 1.16 1.40 7.82
N ARG A 203 2.38 1.00 7.37
CA ARG A 203 3.13 1.71 6.34
C ARG A 203 2.61 1.34 4.96
N MET A 204 2.57 2.30 4.05
CA MET A 204 2.04 2.16 2.69
C MET A 204 2.95 2.90 1.70
N ALA A 205 2.80 2.66 0.41
CA ALA A 205 3.35 3.54 -0.62
C ALA A 205 2.74 4.95 -0.51
N ALA A 206 3.46 5.98 -0.95
CA ALA A 206 3.02 7.38 -0.76
C ALA A 206 1.65 7.65 -1.40
N VAL A 207 1.39 7.14 -2.61
CA VAL A 207 0.09 7.30 -3.29
C VAL A 207 -1.05 6.65 -2.51
N ASP A 208 -0.80 5.49 -1.91
CA ASP A 208 -1.81 4.74 -1.15
C ASP A 208 -2.10 5.41 0.19
N ALA A 209 -1.05 5.87 0.90
CA ALA A 209 -1.20 6.65 2.12
C ALA A 209 -1.94 7.97 1.84
N LYS A 210 -1.62 8.64 0.72
CA LYS A 210 -2.33 9.83 0.27
C LYS A 210 -3.80 9.54 -0.01
N TRP A 211 -4.11 8.42 -0.66
CA TRP A 211 -5.49 8.04 -0.92
C TRP A 211 -6.28 7.85 0.39
N ILE A 212 -5.71 7.17 1.39
CA ILE A 212 -6.32 7.03 2.74
C ILE A 212 -6.52 8.40 3.38
N TYR A 213 -5.49 9.26 3.32
CA TYR A 213 -5.54 10.61 3.88
C TYR A 213 -6.64 11.48 3.27
N ASP A 214 -6.79 11.44 1.95
CA ASP A 214 -7.75 12.28 1.22
C ASP A 214 -9.20 11.75 1.32
N ASN A 215 -9.39 10.42 1.35
CA ASN A 215 -10.70 9.81 1.16
C ASN A 215 -11.33 9.22 2.41
N ILE A 216 -10.56 8.82 3.43
CA ILE A 216 -11.12 8.20 4.64
C ILE A 216 -11.48 9.27 5.65
N PRO A 217 -12.78 9.58 5.87
CA PRO A 217 -13.20 10.65 6.78
C PRO A 217 -13.00 10.27 8.25
N TYR A 218 -13.05 11.29 9.12
CA TYR A 218 -13.19 11.08 10.57
C TYR A 218 -14.41 10.23 10.89
N GLY A 219 -14.30 9.37 11.89
CA GLY A 219 -15.39 8.47 12.27
C GLY A 219 -15.43 7.16 11.47
N THR A 220 -14.60 7.00 10.42
CA THR A 220 -14.52 5.74 9.70
C THR A 220 -14.00 4.62 10.59
N THR A 221 -14.67 3.48 10.55
CA THR A 221 -14.27 2.28 11.27
C THR A 221 -13.07 1.61 10.59
N VAL A 222 -12.07 1.23 11.40
CA VAL A 222 -10.90 0.45 11.00
C VAL A 222 -10.86 -0.83 11.82
N GLU A 223 -11.02 -1.97 11.18
CA GLU A 223 -10.89 -3.31 11.77
C GLU A 223 -9.51 -3.87 11.43
N ILE A 224 -8.71 -4.17 12.45
CA ILE A 224 -7.40 -4.83 12.29
C ILE A 224 -7.51 -6.24 12.85
N TYR A 225 -7.16 -7.23 12.04
CA TYR A 225 -7.34 -8.63 12.36
C TYR A 225 -6.24 -9.52 11.79
N ASP A 226 -6.21 -10.76 12.24
CA ASP A 226 -5.32 -11.81 11.74
C ASP A 226 -6.12 -12.84 10.94
N ALA A 227 -5.69 -13.10 9.71
CA ALA A 227 -6.19 -14.23 8.92
C ALA A 227 -5.08 -14.69 7.96
N GLU A 228 -5.01 -16.00 7.73
CA GLU A 228 -4.04 -16.63 6.83
C GLU A 228 -4.43 -16.52 5.35
N THR A 229 -5.68 -16.15 5.08
CA THR A 229 -6.22 -15.99 3.72
C THR A 229 -6.90 -14.65 3.57
N LEU A 230 -6.93 -14.14 2.34
CA LEU A 230 -7.74 -12.99 1.97
C LEU A 230 -9.19 -13.43 1.69
N PRO A 231 -10.16 -12.52 1.84
CA PRO A 231 -11.53 -12.75 1.38
C PRO A 231 -11.56 -13.09 -0.11
N GLU A 232 -12.59 -13.83 -0.53
CA GLU A 232 -12.81 -14.16 -1.93
C GLU A 232 -12.84 -12.91 -2.81
N GLY A 233 -12.19 -12.98 -3.96
CA GLY A 233 -12.09 -11.86 -4.91
C GLY A 233 -11.09 -10.76 -4.54
N VAL A 234 -10.47 -10.82 -3.35
CA VAL A 234 -9.43 -9.87 -2.95
C VAL A 234 -8.06 -10.34 -3.38
N VAL A 235 -7.35 -9.49 -4.13
CA VAL A 235 -5.98 -9.74 -4.57
C VAL A 235 -5.03 -8.77 -3.86
N LYS A 236 -3.95 -9.31 -3.25
CA LYS A 236 -2.87 -8.49 -2.68
C LYS A 236 -2.09 -7.85 -3.82
N PRO A 237 -1.98 -6.51 -3.87
CA PRO A 237 -1.14 -5.85 -4.87
C PRO A 237 0.33 -6.20 -4.69
N THR A 238 1.07 -6.27 -5.80
CA THR A 238 2.53 -6.45 -5.76
C THR A 238 3.19 -5.08 -5.60
N PRO A 239 4.02 -4.86 -4.57
CA PRO A 239 4.71 -3.59 -4.40
C PRO A 239 5.80 -3.41 -5.45
N ILE A 240 5.98 -2.17 -5.89
CA ILE A 240 7.15 -1.78 -6.69
C ILE A 240 8.40 -1.99 -5.82
N LYS A 241 9.49 -2.45 -6.42
CA LYS A 241 10.79 -2.55 -5.73
C LYS A 241 11.75 -1.51 -6.30
N ILE A 242 12.46 -0.86 -5.40
CA ILE A 242 13.46 0.15 -5.75
C ILE A 242 14.82 -0.53 -5.87
N ASP A 243 15.50 -0.35 -7.03
CA ASP A 243 16.90 -0.76 -7.17
C ASP A 243 17.77 0.08 -6.22
N VAL A 244 18.52 -0.61 -5.37
CA VAL A 244 19.41 0.00 -4.37
C VAL A 244 20.50 0.88 -5.01
N ASN A 245 20.81 0.67 -6.29
CA ASN A 245 21.76 1.47 -7.07
C ASN A 245 21.10 2.60 -7.85
N SER A 246 19.77 2.71 -7.83
CA SER A 246 19.07 3.78 -8.52
C SER A 246 19.47 5.14 -7.97
N PRO A 247 19.79 6.13 -8.80
CA PRO A 247 20.01 7.50 -8.37
C PRO A 247 18.74 8.11 -7.76
N ASN A 248 17.57 7.58 -8.10
CA ASN A 248 16.25 8.06 -7.66
C ASN A 248 15.74 7.34 -6.40
N ARG A 249 16.54 6.47 -5.78
CA ARG A 249 16.10 5.65 -4.63
C ARG A 249 15.61 6.43 -3.41
N GLY A 250 15.96 7.71 -3.31
CA GLY A 250 15.46 8.59 -2.27
C GLY A 250 14.01 9.03 -2.44
N TRP A 251 13.38 8.68 -3.56
CA TRP A 251 11.98 8.99 -3.83
C TRP A 251 11.11 7.75 -3.76
N ASP A 252 9.92 7.89 -3.20
CA ASP A 252 8.89 6.87 -3.37
C ASP A 252 8.44 6.86 -4.83
N PRO A 253 8.53 5.73 -5.56
CA PRO A 253 8.14 5.67 -6.98
C PRO A 253 6.70 6.04 -7.25
N THR A 254 5.86 6.05 -6.22
CA THR A 254 4.43 6.34 -6.33
C THR A 254 4.06 7.74 -5.83
N ASP A 255 5.01 8.53 -5.32
CA ASP A 255 4.72 9.87 -4.84
C ASP A 255 4.22 10.75 -6.00
N PRO A 256 3.00 11.33 -5.88
CA PRO A 256 2.39 12.12 -6.94
C PRO A 256 3.04 13.51 -7.12
N ASN A 257 4.11 13.83 -6.41
CA ASN A 257 4.85 15.08 -6.56
C ASN A 257 5.33 15.23 -8.02
N PRO A 258 5.01 16.33 -8.72
CA PRO A 258 5.49 16.56 -10.09
C PRO A 258 7.01 16.56 -10.25
N ALA A 259 7.77 16.82 -9.18
CA ALA A 259 9.23 16.76 -9.17
C ALA A 259 9.78 15.33 -9.01
N ASN A 260 8.93 14.34 -8.81
CA ASN A 260 9.33 12.95 -8.64
C ASN A 260 9.97 12.42 -9.93
N PRO A 261 11.23 11.97 -9.92
CA PRO A 261 11.94 11.51 -11.11
C PRO A 261 11.49 10.13 -11.62
N TRP A 262 10.55 9.50 -10.94
CA TRP A 262 9.92 8.24 -11.39
C TRP A 262 8.67 8.48 -12.25
N ASN A 263 8.14 9.71 -12.31
CA ASN A 263 6.96 10.09 -13.11
C ASN A 263 7.28 10.28 -14.60
#